data_df8aa832ac660cf840dbd4b601c411d9
#
_entry.id   df8aa832ac660cf840dbd4b601c411d9
#
_cell.length_a   1.000
_cell.length_b   1.000
_cell.length_c   1.000
_cell.angle_alpha   90.00
_cell.angle_beta   90.00
_cell.angle_gamma   90.00
#
_symmetry.space_group_name_H-M   'P 1'
#
loop_
_entity.id
_entity.type
_entity.pdbx_description
1 polymer ?
#
loop_
_entity_poly.entity_id
_entity_poly.type
_entity_poly.pdbx_seq_one_letter_code
_entity_poly.pdbx_strand_id
1 'polypeptide(L)'
;ADEGVRGGKVIPLKANTDEALTKTAGGEKVLVVRRTGGKVGWMHGRDMWLKDELAKVGDVCPAVEMSAEDPLFILYTSGSTGKPKGVLHTTGGYLVFASMTHQYVFDYHDNDIYWCTADVGWVTGHSYIVYGPLANGATTLMFEGVPNYPTPSRFWHVIDKWDVNIFYTAPTAIRALMGAGDDYVKRTDRSSLRLLGSVGEPINPEAWEWYYRVVGETRCPIVDTWWQTETGQIMITTLPGAQRMKPGSAGTPLPGILASVVDNDG
;
A
#
# COMPACT_ATOMS: atom_id res chain seq x y z
N ALA A 1 -4.95 -17.54 0.82
CA ALA A 1 -5.40 -18.21 -0.41
C ALA A 1 -4.76 -19.58 -0.53
N ASP A 2 -5.26 -20.39 -1.49
CA ASP A 2 -4.57 -21.62 -1.87
C ASP A 2 -3.14 -21.31 -2.32
N GLU A 3 -3.03 -20.49 -3.34
CA GLU A 3 -1.77 -20.01 -3.91
C GLU A 3 -1.92 -18.54 -4.30
N GLY A 4 -0.81 -17.85 -4.52
CA GLY A 4 -0.75 -16.53 -5.14
C GLY A 4 0.00 -16.59 -6.46
N VAL A 5 -0.12 -15.52 -7.28
CA VAL A 5 0.62 -15.40 -8.53
C VAL A 5 1.43 -14.11 -8.50
N ARG A 6 2.74 -14.21 -8.71
CA ARG A 6 3.63 -13.04 -8.72
C ARG A 6 4.69 -13.17 -9.81
N GLY A 7 4.67 -12.25 -10.77
CA GLY A 7 5.65 -12.24 -11.87
C GLY A 7 5.68 -13.54 -12.68
N GLY A 8 4.52 -14.16 -12.91
CA GLY A 8 4.40 -15.45 -13.62
C GLY A 8 4.74 -16.68 -12.77
N LYS A 9 5.09 -16.51 -11.49
CA LYS A 9 5.39 -17.62 -10.57
C LYS A 9 4.22 -17.87 -9.62
N VAL A 10 3.99 -19.14 -9.29
CA VAL A 10 3.03 -19.54 -8.26
C VAL A 10 3.71 -19.49 -6.88
N ILE A 11 3.04 -18.86 -5.91
CA ILE A 11 3.50 -18.74 -4.53
C ILE A 11 2.63 -19.66 -3.66
N PRO A 12 3.22 -20.62 -2.91
CA PRO A 12 2.46 -21.63 -2.15
C PRO A 12 1.94 -21.09 -0.81
N LEU A 13 0.97 -20.17 -0.85
CA LEU A 13 0.49 -19.46 0.35
C LEU A 13 -0.08 -20.39 1.41
N LYS A 14 -0.88 -21.40 1.00
CA LYS A 14 -1.45 -22.38 1.94
C LYS A 14 -0.38 -23.23 2.62
N ALA A 15 0.65 -23.65 1.87
CA ALA A 15 1.75 -24.42 2.43
C ALA A 15 2.55 -23.60 3.46
N ASN A 16 2.80 -22.31 3.18
CA ASN A 16 3.45 -21.41 4.13
C ASN A 16 2.61 -21.24 5.41
N THR A 17 1.29 -21.14 5.28
CA THR A 17 0.36 -21.09 6.42
C THR A 17 0.42 -22.38 7.23
N ASP A 18 0.37 -23.54 6.57
CA ASP A 18 0.45 -24.85 7.22
C ASP A 18 1.76 -25.02 8.00
N GLU A 19 2.89 -24.62 7.41
CA GLU A 19 4.17 -24.65 8.10
C GLU A 19 4.18 -23.74 9.33
N ALA A 20 3.66 -22.51 9.23
CA ALA A 20 3.56 -21.60 10.37
C ALA A 20 2.74 -22.18 11.52
N LEU A 21 1.61 -22.81 11.20
CA LEU A 21 0.72 -23.44 12.19
C LEU A 21 1.32 -24.67 12.89
N THR A 22 2.36 -25.29 12.34
CA THR A 22 3.09 -26.37 13.06
C THR A 22 3.95 -25.83 14.22
N LYS A 23 4.21 -24.53 14.22
CA LYS A 23 5.13 -23.86 15.16
C LYS A 23 4.41 -23.04 16.23
N THR A 24 3.08 -22.99 16.17
CA THR A 24 2.25 -22.17 17.07
C THR A 24 1.15 -23.00 17.71
N ALA A 25 0.78 -22.66 18.94
CA ALA A 25 -0.46 -23.12 19.56
C ALA A 25 -1.60 -22.22 19.11
N GLY A 26 -2.69 -22.78 18.63
CA GLY A 26 -3.84 -22.04 18.09
C GLY A 26 -4.07 -22.33 16.60
N GLY A 27 -4.92 -21.53 15.95
CA GLY A 27 -5.28 -21.77 14.54
C GLY A 27 -6.27 -22.92 14.38
N GLU A 28 -7.36 -22.87 15.13
CA GLU A 28 -8.42 -23.90 15.12
C GLU A 28 -9.13 -24.01 13.76
N LYS A 29 -9.19 -22.90 13.03
CA LYS A 29 -9.84 -22.82 11.72
C LYS A 29 -9.00 -22.04 10.73
N VAL A 30 -8.97 -22.49 9.49
CA VAL A 30 -8.30 -21.84 8.37
C VAL A 30 -9.28 -21.65 7.22
N LEU A 31 -9.65 -20.42 6.95
CA LEU A 31 -10.47 -20.05 5.81
C LEU A 31 -9.59 -19.85 4.58
N VAL A 32 -9.77 -20.66 3.56
CA VAL A 32 -8.95 -20.67 2.36
C VAL A 32 -9.71 -20.04 1.19
N VAL A 33 -9.12 -19.00 0.59
CA VAL A 33 -9.62 -18.42 -0.67
C VAL A 33 -9.10 -19.26 -1.84
N ARG A 34 -9.99 -19.71 -2.73
CA ARG A 34 -9.58 -20.38 -3.97
C ARG A 34 -9.18 -19.34 -5.01
N ARG A 35 -7.88 -19.16 -5.22
CA ARG A 35 -7.32 -18.19 -6.18
C ARG A 35 -6.87 -18.84 -7.48
N THR A 36 -6.07 -19.88 -7.42
CA THR A 36 -5.53 -20.59 -8.60
C THR A 36 -6.27 -21.89 -8.86
N GLY A 37 -6.83 -22.52 -7.83
CA GLY A 37 -7.40 -23.86 -7.91
C GLY A 37 -6.34 -24.97 -7.89
N GLY A 38 -5.08 -24.62 -7.51
CA GLY A 38 -3.99 -25.58 -7.37
C GLY A 38 -4.27 -26.64 -6.29
N LYS A 39 -3.57 -27.75 -6.37
CA LYS A 39 -3.63 -28.79 -5.33
C LYS A 39 -2.83 -28.34 -4.11
N VAL A 40 -3.52 -28.17 -2.99
CA VAL A 40 -2.91 -27.77 -1.71
C VAL A 40 -3.15 -28.83 -0.64
N GLY A 41 -2.28 -28.86 0.38
CA GLY A 41 -2.50 -29.66 1.58
C GLY A 41 -3.81 -29.27 2.25
N TRP A 42 -4.52 -30.24 2.81
CA TRP A 42 -5.82 -30.02 3.45
C TRP A 42 -5.94 -30.80 4.74
N MET A 43 -6.19 -30.10 5.84
CA MET A 43 -6.45 -30.70 7.14
C MET A 43 -7.95 -30.66 7.42
N HIS A 44 -8.59 -31.82 7.38
CA HIS A 44 -10.02 -31.97 7.70
C HIS A 44 -10.31 -31.48 9.12
N GLY A 45 -11.43 -30.78 9.29
CA GLY A 45 -11.83 -30.20 10.58
C GLY A 45 -11.20 -28.83 10.89
N ARG A 46 -10.04 -28.48 10.28
CA ARG A 46 -9.40 -27.17 10.39
C ARG A 46 -9.66 -26.30 9.16
N ASP A 47 -9.42 -26.84 7.96
CA ASP A 47 -9.43 -26.07 6.71
C ASP A 47 -10.81 -26.04 6.08
N MET A 48 -11.25 -24.86 5.65
CA MET A 48 -12.56 -24.63 5.02
C MET A 48 -12.39 -23.67 3.86
N TRP A 49 -13.13 -23.89 2.77
CA TRP A 49 -13.19 -22.93 1.69
C TRP A 49 -14.00 -21.70 2.11
N LEU A 50 -13.42 -20.52 2.03
CA LEU A 50 -14.11 -19.26 2.40
C LEU A 50 -15.45 -19.11 1.68
N LYS A 51 -15.51 -19.44 0.38
CA LYS A 51 -16.74 -19.35 -0.42
C LYS A 51 -17.87 -20.21 0.16
N ASP A 52 -17.54 -21.43 0.64
CA ASP A 52 -18.53 -22.34 1.17
C ASP A 52 -19.03 -21.90 2.55
N GLU A 53 -18.17 -21.25 3.33
CA GLU A 53 -18.56 -20.68 4.63
C GLU A 53 -19.39 -19.40 4.46
N LEU A 54 -19.04 -18.53 3.51
CA LEU A 54 -19.84 -17.33 3.20
C LEU A 54 -21.25 -17.66 2.73
N ALA A 55 -21.45 -18.79 2.06
CA ALA A 55 -22.77 -19.23 1.62
C ALA A 55 -23.70 -19.64 2.78
N LYS A 56 -23.16 -19.83 3.99
CA LYS A 56 -23.91 -20.24 5.20
C LYS A 56 -24.35 -19.08 6.08
N VAL A 57 -23.89 -17.86 5.79
CA VAL A 57 -24.14 -16.66 6.59
C VAL A 57 -24.86 -15.60 5.77
N GLY A 58 -25.58 -14.71 6.46
CA GLY A 58 -26.22 -13.55 5.83
C GLY A 58 -25.20 -12.43 5.53
N ASP A 59 -25.66 -11.43 4.85
CA ASP A 59 -24.89 -10.24 4.45
C ASP A 59 -24.94 -9.09 5.48
N VAL A 60 -25.71 -9.24 6.55
CA VAL A 60 -25.83 -8.24 7.61
C VAL A 60 -24.82 -8.52 8.71
N CYS A 61 -23.84 -7.64 8.84
CA CYS A 61 -22.83 -7.68 9.89
C CYS A 61 -22.71 -6.28 10.53
N PRO A 62 -23.46 -5.97 11.57
CA PRO A 62 -23.35 -4.69 12.27
C PRO A 62 -21.94 -4.47 12.80
N ALA A 63 -21.41 -3.26 12.66
CA ALA A 63 -20.13 -2.90 13.22
C ALA A 63 -20.17 -3.01 14.76
N VAL A 64 -19.13 -3.59 15.33
CA VAL A 64 -18.96 -3.63 16.79
C VAL A 64 -18.52 -2.24 17.26
N GLU A 65 -19.13 -1.75 18.32
CA GLU A 65 -18.76 -0.49 18.96
C GLU A 65 -17.36 -0.62 19.60
N MET A 66 -16.45 0.31 19.26
CA MET A 66 -15.05 0.29 19.69
C MET A 66 -14.69 1.62 20.36
N SER A 67 -13.88 1.56 21.41
CA SER A 67 -13.22 2.74 21.95
C SER A 67 -12.10 3.22 21.03
N ALA A 68 -11.81 4.51 21.05
CA ALA A 68 -10.69 5.08 20.28
C ALA A 68 -9.34 4.43 20.64
N GLU A 69 -9.18 3.99 21.89
CA GLU A 69 -7.96 3.35 22.39
C GLU A 69 -7.94 1.82 22.24
N ASP A 70 -9.02 1.22 21.74
CA ASP A 70 -9.02 -0.22 21.50
C ASP A 70 -8.01 -0.58 20.43
N PRO A 71 -7.29 -1.72 20.56
CA PRO A 71 -6.35 -2.21 19.55
C PRO A 71 -7.01 -2.38 18.18
N LEU A 72 -6.40 -1.81 17.14
CA LEU A 72 -6.83 -2.02 15.77
C LEU A 72 -6.08 -3.18 15.11
N PHE A 73 -4.76 -3.13 15.15
CA PHE A 73 -3.89 -4.20 14.68
C PHE A 73 -2.49 -4.14 15.29
N ILE A 74 -1.76 -5.24 15.17
CA ILE A 74 -0.34 -5.34 15.50
C ILE A 74 0.42 -5.68 14.22
N LEU A 75 1.44 -4.90 13.89
CA LEU A 75 2.33 -5.15 12.76
C LEU A 75 3.78 -5.26 13.24
N TYR A 76 4.46 -6.33 12.84
CA TYR A 76 5.84 -6.57 13.23
C TYR A 76 6.82 -5.89 12.27
N THR A 77 7.83 -5.22 12.84
CA THR A 77 8.98 -4.69 12.12
C THR A 77 10.22 -5.56 12.40
N SER A 78 11.20 -5.54 11.50
CA SER A 78 12.45 -6.30 11.67
C SER A 78 13.26 -5.87 12.90
N GLY A 79 13.01 -4.65 13.40
CA GLY A 79 13.72 -4.08 14.56
C GLY A 79 15.22 -3.86 14.35
N SER A 80 15.77 -2.79 14.89
CA SER A 80 17.21 -2.50 14.82
C SER A 80 18.09 -3.50 15.61
N THR A 81 17.48 -4.26 16.52
CA THR A 81 18.16 -5.23 17.42
C THR A 81 18.09 -6.68 16.92
N GLY A 82 17.60 -6.92 15.70
CA GLY A 82 17.48 -8.25 15.10
C GLY A 82 16.28 -9.09 15.58
N LYS A 83 15.57 -8.70 16.64
CA LYS A 83 14.32 -9.34 17.04
C LYS A 83 13.13 -8.54 16.51
N PRO A 84 12.13 -9.19 15.89
CA PRO A 84 10.92 -8.52 15.44
C PRO A 84 10.21 -7.79 16.61
N LYS A 85 9.79 -6.55 16.36
CA LYS A 85 9.04 -5.74 17.34
C LYS A 85 7.61 -5.56 16.83
N GLY A 86 6.62 -5.89 17.66
CA GLY A 86 5.20 -5.65 17.36
C GLY A 86 4.85 -4.18 17.64
N VAL A 87 4.39 -3.49 16.61
CA VAL A 87 3.83 -2.13 16.72
C VAL A 87 2.33 -2.25 16.83
N LEU A 88 1.77 -1.78 17.95
CA LEU A 88 0.34 -1.73 18.18
C LEU A 88 -0.20 -0.37 17.74
N HIS A 89 -1.20 -0.37 16.87
CA HIS A 89 -1.98 0.82 16.54
C HIS A 89 -3.38 0.72 17.14
N THR A 90 -3.90 1.83 17.69
CA THR A 90 -5.24 1.93 18.26
C THR A 90 -6.23 2.48 17.25
N THR A 91 -7.52 2.22 17.45
CA THR A 91 -8.58 2.40 16.45
C THR A 91 -8.79 3.86 16.06
N GLY A 92 -9.03 4.75 17.04
CA GLY A 92 -9.47 6.11 16.75
C GLY A 92 -8.41 7.00 16.14
N GLY A 93 -7.25 7.14 16.79
CA GLY A 93 -6.17 8.01 16.33
C GLY A 93 -5.61 7.57 14.98
N TYR A 94 -5.46 6.25 14.78
CA TYR A 94 -4.98 5.72 13.51
C TYR A 94 -5.94 6.02 12.36
N LEU A 95 -7.24 5.76 12.53
CA LEU A 95 -8.23 5.95 11.45
C LEU A 95 -8.41 7.43 11.10
N VAL A 96 -8.47 8.32 12.09
CA VAL A 96 -8.58 9.77 11.86
C VAL A 96 -7.39 10.28 11.05
N PHE A 97 -6.17 9.91 11.44
CA PHE A 97 -4.98 10.43 10.78
C PHE A 97 -4.75 9.78 9.40
N ALA A 98 -5.05 8.48 9.25
CA ALA A 98 -5.01 7.82 7.94
C ALA A 98 -6.00 8.44 6.95
N SER A 99 -7.24 8.70 7.38
CA SER A 99 -8.26 9.37 6.58
C SER A 99 -7.84 10.79 6.19
N MET A 100 -7.42 11.59 7.17
CA MET A 100 -7.03 12.98 6.94
C MET A 100 -5.81 13.09 6.01
N THR A 101 -4.77 12.28 6.23
CA THR A 101 -3.58 12.31 5.37
C THR A 101 -3.87 11.77 3.97
N HIS A 102 -4.72 10.77 3.82
CA HIS A 102 -5.16 10.33 2.50
C HIS A 102 -5.89 11.47 1.77
N GLN A 103 -6.80 12.16 2.41
CA GLN A 103 -7.57 13.24 1.80
C GLN A 103 -6.68 14.43 1.38
N TYR A 104 -5.85 14.94 2.28
CA TYR A 104 -5.11 16.18 2.04
C TYR A 104 -3.78 15.98 1.30
N VAL A 105 -3.04 14.91 1.59
CA VAL A 105 -1.75 14.67 0.92
C VAL A 105 -1.94 14.28 -0.52
N PHE A 106 -2.95 13.44 -0.79
CA PHE A 106 -3.26 13.03 -2.17
C PHE A 106 -4.27 13.95 -2.87
N ASP A 107 -4.68 15.05 -2.19
CA ASP A 107 -5.68 15.97 -2.74
C ASP A 107 -6.87 15.19 -3.34
N TYR A 108 -7.37 14.23 -2.56
CA TYR A 108 -8.39 13.29 -3.02
C TYR A 108 -9.71 14.01 -3.28
N HIS A 109 -10.29 13.79 -4.44
CA HIS A 109 -11.61 14.25 -4.84
C HIS A 109 -12.57 13.09 -5.06
N ASP A 110 -13.87 13.35 -4.90
CA ASP A 110 -14.90 12.36 -5.18
C ASP A 110 -14.78 11.84 -6.62
N ASN A 111 -14.90 10.52 -6.76
CA ASN A 111 -14.73 9.76 -7.99
C ASN A 111 -13.28 9.58 -8.49
N ASP A 112 -12.27 10.07 -7.80
CA ASP A 112 -10.90 9.69 -8.12
C ASP A 112 -10.68 8.19 -7.96
N ILE A 113 -9.98 7.59 -8.90
CA ILE A 113 -9.46 6.25 -8.77
C ILE A 113 -8.04 6.34 -8.22
N TYR A 114 -7.90 5.89 -6.99
CA TYR A 114 -6.64 5.87 -6.24
C TYR A 114 -5.96 4.51 -6.37
N TRP A 115 -4.68 4.50 -6.69
CA TRP A 115 -3.89 3.29 -6.76
C TRP A 115 -2.57 3.40 -6.00
N CYS A 116 -2.48 2.64 -4.92
CA CYS A 116 -1.24 2.37 -4.20
C CYS A 116 -0.72 0.98 -4.58
N THR A 117 0.53 0.88 -4.99
CA THR A 117 1.14 -0.39 -5.43
C THR A 117 1.82 -1.18 -4.32
N ALA A 118 1.72 -0.73 -3.08
CA ALA A 118 2.27 -1.42 -1.93
C ALA A 118 1.60 -2.79 -1.73
N ASP A 119 2.30 -3.69 -1.07
CA ASP A 119 1.73 -4.94 -0.59
C ASP A 119 0.83 -4.65 0.63
N VAL A 120 -0.36 -5.26 0.67
CA VAL A 120 -1.30 -5.08 1.78
C VAL A 120 -0.77 -5.62 3.11
N GLY A 121 0.24 -6.48 3.08
CA GLY A 121 0.93 -6.98 4.27
C GLY A 121 1.90 -5.99 4.93
N TRP A 122 2.23 -4.86 4.26
CA TRP A 122 3.04 -3.78 4.80
C TRP A 122 2.17 -2.65 5.34
N VAL A 123 2.73 -1.84 6.25
CA VAL A 123 1.99 -0.70 6.82
C VAL A 123 1.46 0.26 5.75
N THR A 124 2.17 0.44 4.65
CA THR A 124 1.68 1.27 3.53
C THR A 124 0.39 0.72 2.94
N GLY A 125 0.28 -0.59 2.82
CA GLY A 125 -0.96 -1.23 2.38
C GLY A 125 -2.09 -1.07 3.40
N HIS A 126 -1.79 -1.20 4.70
CA HIS A 126 -2.77 -0.95 5.75
C HIS A 126 -3.31 0.48 5.67
N SER A 127 -2.42 1.47 5.75
CA SER A 127 -2.81 2.87 5.83
C SER A 127 -3.39 3.42 4.51
N TYR A 128 -2.80 3.06 3.37
CA TYR A 128 -3.08 3.72 2.08
C TYR A 128 -3.56 2.78 0.95
N ILE A 129 -3.95 1.54 1.27
CA ILE A 129 -4.82 0.74 0.40
C ILE A 129 -6.16 0.51 1.11
N VAL A 130 -6.13 0.21 2.42
CA VAL A 130 -7.32 -0.19 3.17
C VAL A 130 -7.89 1.00 3.95
N TYR A 131 -7.24 1.41 5.06
CA TYR A 131 -7.89 2.29 6.03
C TYR A 131 -8.13 3.70 5.54
N GLY A 132 -7.12 4.41 5.06
CA GLY A 132 -7.26 5.80 4.60
C GLY A 132 -8.23 5.97 3.44
N PRO A 133 -8.03 5.27 2.32
CA PRO A 133 -8.92 5.37 1.17
C PRO A 133 -10.36 4.98 1.49
N LEU A 134 -10.58 3.83 2.17
CA LEU A 134 -11.93 3.35 2.44
C LEU A 134 -12.66 4.20 3.48
N ALA A 135 -11.95 4.79 4.46
CA ALA A 135 -12.54 5.74 5.40
C ALA A 135 -13.06 7.02 4.69
N ASN A 136 -12.50 7.37 3.54
CA ASN A 136 -12.93 8.48 2.70
C ASN A 136 -13.91 8.07 1.59
N GLY A 137 -14.37 6.82 1.57
CA GLY A 137 -15.25 6.30 0.50
C GLY A 137 -14.59 6.23 -0.87
N ALA A 138 -13.25 6.21 -0.93
CA ALA A 138 -12.51 6.24 -2.18
C ALA A 138 -12.58 4.91 -2.95
N THR A 139 -12.56 5.01 -4.27
CA THR A 139 -12.29 3.85 -5.13
C THR A 139 -10.79 3.55 -5.10
N THR A 140 -10.40 2.48 -4.41
CA THR A 140 -9.02 2.02 -4.34
C THR A 140 -8.79 0.82 -5.23
N LEU A 141 -7.77 0.87 -6.09
CA LEU A 141 -7.42 -0.21 -6.99
C LEU A 141 -6.44 -1.16 -6.28
N MET A 142 -6.81 -2.44 -6.22
CA MET A 142 -5.93 -3.51 -5.73
C MET A 142 -5.33 -4.29 -6.91
N PHE A 143 -4.02 -4.47 -6.88
CA PHE A 143 -3.27 -5.07 -7.97
C PHE A 143 -2.47 -6.29 -7.51
N GLU A 144 -2.76 -7.46 -8.09
CA GLU A 144 -1.94 -8.66 -7.93
C GLU A 144 -0.94 -8.74 -9.07
N GLY A 145 0.33 -8.41 -8.80
CA GLY A 145 1.36 -8.44 -9.83
C GLY A 145 2.65 -7.74 -9.43
N VAL A 146 3.50 -7.54 -10.41
CA VAL A 146 4.77 -6.80 -10.30
C VAL A 146 4.87 -5.78 -11.44
N PRO A 147 5.67 -4.71 -11.30
CA PRO A 147 5.67 -3.60 -12.23
C PRO A 147 6.14 -3.96 -13.65
N ASN A 148 6.98 -4.98 -13.78
CA ASN A 148 7.67 -5.33 -15.01
C ASN A 148 7.23 -6.67 -15.65
N TYR A 149 6.11 -7.25 -15.20
CA TYR A 149 5.59 -8.49 -15.77
C TYR A 149 4.14 -8.32 -16.26
N PRO A 150 3.81 -8.81 -17.47
CA PRO A 150 4.66 -9.50 -18.46
C PRO A 150 5.63 -8.56 -19.21
N THR A 151 5.44 -7.24 -19.11
CA THR A 151 6.30 -6.21 -19.71
C THR A 151 6.45 -5.01 -18.79
N PRO A 152 7.47 -4.15 -18.95
CA PRO A 152 7.61 -2.91 -18.20
C PRO A 152 6.49 -1.89 -18.41
N SER A 153 5.58 -2.12 -19.37
CA SER A 153 4.37 -1.30 -19.53
C SER A 153 3.26 -1.63 -18.56
N ARG A 154 3.42 -2.66 -17.71
CA ARG A 154 2.31 -3.20 -16.90
C ARG A 154 1.58 -2.17 -16.06
N PHE A 155 2.30 -1.33 -15.34
CA PHE A 155 1.69 -0.28 -14.52
C PHE A 155 0.97 0.76 -15.37
N TRP A 156 1.58 1.15 -16.47
CA TRP A 156 1.01 2.15 -17.37
C TRP A 156 -0.27 1.67 -18.04
N HIS A 157 -0.35 0.39 -18.43
CA HIS A 157 -1.60 -0.21 -18.91
C HIS A 157 -2.69 -0.31 -17.83
N VAL A 158 -2.33 -0.43 -16.56
CA VAL A 158 -3.31 -0.40 -15.47
C VAL A 158 -3.86 1.02 -15.31
N ILE A 159 -2.99 2.03 -15.37
CA ILE A 159 -3.39 3.45 -15.30
C ILE A 159 -4.32 3.79 -16.46
N ASP A 160 -3.93 3.49 -17.69
CA ASP A 160 -4.68 3.69 -18.92
C ASP A 160 -6.06 2.99 -18.87
N LYS A 161 -6.07 1.71 -18.53
CA LYS A 161 -7.29 0.88 -18.51
C LYS A 161 -8.33 1.33 -17.49
N TRP A 162 -7.88 1.84 -16.34
CA TRP A 162 -8.75 2.13 -15.21
C TRP A 162 -8.86 3.62 -14.90
N ASP A 163 -8.34 4.48 -15.77
CA ASP A 163 -8.37 5.94 -15.62
C ASP A 163 -7.88 6.40 -14.23
N VAL A 164 -6.73 5.82 -13.79
CA VAL A 164 -6.19 6.11 -12.46
C VAL A 164 -5.82 7.59 -12.35
N ASN A 165 -6.32 8.25 -11.30
CA ASN A 165 -6.09 9.67 -11.05
C ASN A 165 -4.93 9.92 -10.10
N ILE A 166 -4.74 9.06 -9.10
CA ILE A 166 -3.69 9.17 -8.09
C ILE A 166 -2.87 7.88 -8.09
N PHE A 167 -1.56 8.00 -8.33
CA PHE A 167 -0.66 6.85 -8.40
C PHE A 167 0.45 6.96 -7.35
N TYR A 168 0.47 6.02 -6.41
CA TYR A 168 1.36 5.99 -5.25
C TYR A 168 2.20 4.72 -5.26
N THR A 169 3.54 4.86 -5.37
CA THR A 169 4.45 3.71 -5.54
C THR A 169 5.81 3.95 -4.89
N ALA A 170 6.67 2.92 -4.88
CA ALA A 170 7.99 3.00 -4.28
C ALA A 170 9.06 3.44 -5.29
N PRO A 171 10.09 4.20 -4.86
CA PRO A 171 11.23 4.59 -5.68
C PRO A 171 11.95 3.42 -6.36
N THR A 172 12.03 2.27 -5.71
CA THR A 172 12.59 1.05 -6.32
C THR A 172 11.83 0.64 -7.59
N ALA A 173 10.49 0.71 -7.59
CA ALA A 173 9.68 0.44 -8.78
C ALA A 173 9.91 1.51 -9.85
N ILE A 174 9.96 2.79 -9.45
CA ILE A 174 10.22 3.92 -10.36
C ILE A 174 11.58 3.74 -11.06
N ARG A 175 12.67 3.47 -10.31
CA ARG A 175 14.01 3.24 -10.86
C ARG A 175 14.06 2.06 -11.82
N ALA A 176 13.41 0.95 -11.47
CA ALA A 176 13.35 -0.22 -12.34
C ALA A 176 12.64 0.07 -13.67
N LEU A 177 11.55 0.82 -13.62
CA LEU A 177 10.78 1.19 -14.83
C LEU A 177 11.50 2.27 -15.65
N MET A 178 12.17 3.24 -15.01
CA MET A 178 13.04 4.20 -15.67
C MET A 178 14.17 3.50 -16.43
N GLY A 179 14.82 2.52 -15.81
CA GLY A 179 15.87 1.72 -16.46
C GLY A 179 15.40 0.87 -17.63
N ALA A 180 14.11 0.55 -17.70
CA ALA A 180 13.53 -0.16 -18.84
C ALA A 180 13.32 0.74 -20.06
N GLY A 181 13.23 2.06 -19.88
CA GLY A 181 13.10 3.06 -20.93
C GLY A 181 11.72 3.68 -21.08
N ASP A 182 11.71 4.90 -21.62
CA ASP A 182 10.52 5.75 -21.76
C ASP A 182 9.45 5.20 -22.68
N ASP A 183 9.84 4.41 -23.68
CA ASP A 183 8.90 3.90 -24.69
C ASP A 183 7.80 3.04 -24.07
N TYR A 184 8.10 2.33 -22.97
CA TYR A 184 7.10 1.56 -22.27
C TYR A 184 6.03 2.42 -21.60
N VAL A 185 6.40 3.63 -21.19
CA VAL A 185 5.48 4.61 -20.60
C VAL A 185 4.67 5.31 -21.70
N LYS A 186 5.35 5.80 -22.74
CA LYS A 186 4.76 6.65 -23.80
C LYS A 186 3.71 5.97 -24.69
N ARG A 187 3.62 4.64 -24.63
CA ARG A 187 2.64 3.84 -25.42
C ARG A 187 1.24 3.79 -24.82
N THR A 188 1.03 4.38 -23.66
CA THR A 188 -0.23 4.32 -22.91
C THR A 188 -0.76 5.71 -22.65
N ASP A 189 -2.05 5.85 -22.49
CA ASP A 189 -2.68 7.09 -22.05
C ASP A 189 -2.54 7.22 -20.53
N ARG A 190 -2.11 8.38 -20.05
CA ARG A 190 -2.00 8.73 -18.64
C ARG A 190 -2.61 10.10 -18.35
N SER A 191 -3.47 10.56 -19.28
CA SER A 191 -4.15 11.86 -19.16
C SER A 191 -5.04 11.93 -17.92
N SER A 192 -5.51 10.78 -17.43
CA SER A 192 -6.27 10.67 -16.18
C SER A 192 -5.45 11.00 -14.93
N LEU A 193 -4.12 10.78 -14.94
CA LEU A 193 -3.27 11.09 -13.79
C LEU A 193 -3.30 12.57 -13.46
N ARG A 194 -3.51 12.91 -12.21
CA ARG A 194 -3.41 14.26 -11.69
C ARG A 194 -2.44 14.41 -10.51
N LEU A 195 -2.08 13.30 -9.84
CA LEU A 195 -1.12 13.29 -8.74
C LEU A 195 -0.30 12.02 -8.72
N LEU A 196 0.99 12.17 -8.43
CA LEU A 196 1.95 11.10 -8.24
C LEU A 196 2.45 11.09 -6.79
N GLY A 197 2.74 9.92 -6.25
CA GLY A 197 3.29 9.80 -4.91
C GLY A 197 4.44 8.80 -4.84
N SER A 198 5.33 9.02 -3.87
CA SER A 198 6.50 8.20 -3.58
C SER A 198 6.54 7.82 -2.10
N VAL A 199 6.90 6.56 -1.78
CA VAL A 199 6.90 6.02 -0.42
C VAL A 199 7.91 4.91 -0.20
N GLY A 200 8.36 4.79 1.04
CA GLY A 200 9.08 3.63 1.56
C GLY A 200 10.59 3.77 1.60
N GLU A 201 11.14 4.64 0.80
CA GLU A 201 12.57 4.98 0.78
C GLU A 201 12.78 6.37 0.14
N PRO A 202 13.92 7.03 0.37
CA PRO A 202 14.22 8.28 -0.33
C PRO A 202 14.27 8.09 -1.84
N ILE A 203 13.62 8.99 -2.57
CA ILE A 203 13.74 9.04 -4.03
C ILE A 203 14.90 9.97 -4.43
N ASN A 204 15.85 9.46 -5.23
CA ASN A 204 16.92 10.30 -5.74
C ASN A 204 16.39 11.31 -6.79
N PRO A 205 17.04 12.49 -6.92
CA PRO A 205 16.57 13.55 -7.82
C PRO A 205 16.35 13.11 -9.25
N GLU A 206 17.21 12.27 -9.81
CA GLU A 206 17.11 11.77 -11.18
C GLU A 206 15.81 10.94 -11.41
N ALA A 207 15.50 10.00 -10.50
CA ALA A 207 14.28 9.22 -10.57
C ALA A 207 13.03 10.10 -10.34
N TRP A 208 13.11 11.08 -9.46
CA TRP A 208 12.05 12.05 -9.22
C TRP A 208 11.76 12.87 -10.48
N GLU A 209 12.80 13.41 -11.15
CA GLU A 209 12.70 14.19 -12.38
C GLU A 209 12.11 13.35 -13.52
N TRP A 210 12.55 12.10 -13.65
CA TRP A 210 11.98 11.17 -14.63
C TRP A 210 10.50 10.91 -14.35
N TYR A 211 10.14 10.67 -13.09
CA TYR A 211 8.78 10.43 -12.67
C TYR A 211 7.88 11.63 -12.98
N TYR A 212 8.37 12.84 -12.70
CA TYR A 212 7.67 14.08 -13.01
C TYR A 212 7.49 14.31 -14.52
N ARG A 213 8.58 14.18 -15.29
CA ARG A 213 8.57 14.51 -16.72
C ARG A 213 7.94 13.45 -17.59
N VAL A 214 8.26 12.17 -17.36
CA VAL A 214 7.87 11.08 -18.25
C VAL A 214 6.54 10.50 -17.84
N VAL A 215 6.34 10.21 -16.56
CA VAL A 215 5.08 9.61 -16.08
C VAL A 215 4.01 10.68 -15.90
N GLY A 216 4.33 11.76 -15.21
CA GLY A 216 3.43 12.86 -14.90
C GLY A 216 3.28 13.90 -16.00
N GLU A 217 4.06 13.80 -17.10
CA GLU A 217 4.03 14.72 -18.25
C GLU A 217 4.16 16.19 -17.83
N THR A 218 4.95 16.48 -16.80
CA THR A 218 5.14 17.80 -16.17
C THR A 218 3.90 18.48 -15.60
N ARG A 219 2.76 17.79 -15.56
CA ARG A 219 1.46 18.32 -15.06
C ARG A 219 1.11 17.79 -13.67
N CYS A 220 1.55 16.56 -13.32
CA CYS A 220 1.20 15.96 -12.05
C CYS A 220 2.18 16.37 -10.95
N PRO A 221 1.74 16.98 -9.84
CA PRO A 221 2.60 17.16 -8.68
C PRO A 221 3.02 15.79 -8.11
N ILE A 222 4.20 15.77 -7.46
CA ILE A 222 4.70 14.60 -6.74
C ILE A 222 4.66 14.88 -5.25
N VAL A 223 4.00 14.02 -4.49
CA VAL A 223 4.11 13.98 -3.04
C VAL A 223 5.09 12.88 -2.67
N ASP A 224 6.28 13.27 -2.21
CA ASP A 224 7.25 12.37 -1.63
C ASP A 224 6.97 12.30 -0.13
N THR A 225 6.76 11.09 0.42
CA THR A 225 6.21 10.94 1.75
C THR A 225 7.18 10.23 2.68
N TRP A 226 7.44 10.82 3.83
CA TRP A 226 8.24 10.20 4.88
C TRP A 226 7.36 9.82 6.08
N TRP A 227 7.46 8.57 6.47
CA TRP A 227 6.79 7.99 7.64
C TRP A 227 7.28 6.56 7.89
N GLN A 228 6.84 5.92 8.96
CA GLN A 228 7.29 4.61 9.40
C GLN A 228 6.11 3.75 9.85
N THR A 229 6.34 2.45 10.05
CA THR A 229 5.36 1.55 10.66
C THR A 229 4.95 2.05 12.03
N GLU A 230 5.90 2.58 12.80
CA GLU A 230 5.70 3.11 14.15
C GLU A 230 4.83 4.36 14.17
N THR A 231 4.88 5.20 13.15
CA THR A 231 4.02 6.38 13.02
C THR A 231 2.66 6.08 12.41
N GLY A 232 2.58 5.02 11.63
CA GLY A 232 1.36 4.52 10.97
C GLY A 232 0.92 5.30 9.74
N GLN A 233 1.25 6.59 9.64
CA GLN A 233 0.82 7.49 8.57
C GLN A 233 1.92 8.51 8.21
N ILE A 234 1.66 9.29 7.14
CA ILE A 234 2.57 10.31 6.61
C ILE A 234 2.76 11.42 7.64
N MET A 235 4.04 11.70 7.95
CA MET A 235 4.46 12.72 8.89
C MET A 235 5.06 13.94 8.21
N ILE A 236 5.84 13.71 7.14
CA ILE A 236 6.54 14.75 6.38
C ILE A 236 6.24 14.55 4.91
N THR A 237 5.77 15.59 4.24
CA THR A 237 5.52 15.60 2.81
C THR A 237 5.30 17.03 2.30
N THR A 238 5.16 17.18 0.99
CA THR A 238 4.74 18.41 0.34
C THR A 238 3.25 18.36 0.04
N LEU A 239 2.49 19.35 0.47
CA LEU A 239 1.06 19.45 0.14
C LEU A 239 0.88 20.02 -1.28
N PRO A 240 0.13 19.33 -2.16
CA PRO A 240 -0.12 19.76 -3.53
C PRO A 240 -0.75 21.17 -3.57
N GLY A 241 -0.26 22.01 -4.47
CA GLY A 241 -0.77 23.38 -4.62
C GLY A 241 -0.42 24.38 -3.52
N ALA A 242 -0.05 23.90 -2.32
CA ALA A 242 0.27 24.75 -1.17
C ALA A 242 1.77 24.97 -0.97
N GLN A 243 2.59 24.01 -1.39
CA GLN A 243 4.04 24.03 -1.15
C GLN A 243 4.81 23.72 -2.43
N ARG A 244 6.05 24.24 -2.52
CA ARG A 244 6.94 23.93 -3.64
C ARG A 244 7.55 22.54 -3.45
N MET A 245 7.45 21.73 -4.48
CA MET A 245 8.13 20.44 -4.57
C MET A 245 9.63 20.63 -4.80
N LYS A 246 10.43 19.71 -4.26
CA LYS A 246 11.87 19.69 -4.47
C LYS A 246 12.33 18.25 -4.71
N PRO A 247 12.98 17.95 -5.84
CA PRO A 247 13.51 16.61 -6.10
C PRO A 247 14.42 16.12 -4.96
N GLY A 248 14.16 14.89 -4.48
CA GLY A 248 14.93 14.29 -3.40
C GLY A 248 14.62 14.81 -1.99
N SER A 249 13.46 15.48 -1.82
CA SER A 249 13.04 15.99 -0.51
C SER A 249 11.58 15.66 -0.27
N ALA A 250 11.28 15.05 0.89
CA ALA A 250 9.91 14.83 1.34
C ALA A 250 9.16 16.15 1.69
N GLY A 251 9.87 17.25 1.86
CA GLY A 251 9.24 18.55 2.13
C GLY A 251 9.27 18.93 3.60
N THR A 252 8.11 19.25 4.18
CA THR A 252 7.96 19.78 5.54
C THR A 252 7.06 18.89 6.40
N PRO A 253 7.22 18.96 7.75
CA PRO A 253 6.29 18.28 8.65
C PRO A 253 4.84 18.74 8.42
N LEU A 254 3.91 17.79 8.50
CA LEU A 254 2.48 18.09 8.48
C LEU A 254 2.06 18.86 9.75
N PRO A 255 0.92 19.57 9.73
CA PRO A 255 0.39 20.26 10.91
C PRO A 255 0.28 19.31 12.11
N GLY A 256 0.78 19.74 13.26
CA GLY A 256 0.81 18.96 14.50
C GLY A 256 2.06 18.08 14.66
N ILE A 257 2.93 17.99 13.65
CA ILE A 257 4.18 17.22 13.71
C ILE A 257 5.34 18.17 14.01
N LEU A 258 6.06 17.87 15.10
CA LEU A 258 7.31 18.55 15.46
C LEU A 258 8.48 17.64 15.05
N ALA A 259 9.22 18.04 14.03
CA ALA A 259 10.41 17.33 13.59
C ALA A 259 11.67 18.13 13.97
N SER A 260 12.68 17.43 14.49
CA SER A 260 13.99 18.00 14.82
C SER A 260 15.08 17.09 14.28
N VAL A 261 16.14 17.72 13.78
CA VAL A 261 17.38 17.02 13.47
C VAL A 261 18.30 17.17 14.68
N VAL A 262 18.68 16.05 15.25
CA VAL A 262 19.54 16.00 16.43
C VAL A 262 20.84 15.27 16.09
N ASP A 263 21.88 15.50 16.85
CA ASP A 263 23.12 14.70 16.81
C ASP A 263 22.94 13.39 17.61
N ASN A 264 24.06 12.66 17.79
CA ASN A 264 24.02 11.38 18.51
C ASN A 264 23.72 11.49 20.00
N ASP A 265 23.82 12.68 20.55
CA ASP A 265 23.60 12.97 21.97
C ASP A 265 22.19 13.55 22.25
N GLY A 266 21.41 13.88 21.21
CA GLY A 266 20.01 14.34 21.25
C GLY A 266 19.84 15.84 21.18
#